data_6f9f8256d273acfe9fe688bb75480fa7
#
_entry.id   6f9f8256d273acfe9fe688bb75480fa7
#
_cell.length_a   1.000
_cell.length_b   1.000
_cell.length_c   1.000
_cell.angle_alpha   90.00
_cell.angle_beta   90.00
_cell.angle_gamma   90.00
#
_symmetry.space_group_name_H-M   'P 1'
#
loop_
_entity.id
_entity.type
_entity.pdbx_description
1 polymer ?
#
loop_
_entity_poly.entity_id
_entity_poly.type
_entity_poly.pdbx_seq_one_letter_code
_entity_poly.pdbx_strand_id
1 'polypeptide(L)'
;MAGWDYRAYYVAHLPSTLIEHSRREHQALWPAIAAVIHAHLQWAGPVILEGWQLDPECVRAVTHPQLRACWLLVHDTVLEARLRADTAFYQGCTDVERFIRHYLARSRWVNDQLSRAAAHEADLVLQVGPEDTVDTVATRCMQCLWPG
;
A
#
# COMPACT_ATOMS: atom_id res chain seq x y z
N MET A 1 -26.62 -0.59 -13.92
CA MET A 1 -25.97 0.08 -12.76
C MET A 1 -24.71 0.74 -13.28
N ALA A 2 -24.57 2.08 -13.14
CA ALA A 2 -23.29 2.72 -13.43
C ALA A 2 -22.25 2.16 -12.46
N GLY A 3 -21.16 1.60 -12.99
CA GLY A 3 -20.07 1.10 -12.17
C GLY A 3 -19.47 2.22 -11.32
N TRP A 4 -18.87 1.86 -10.18
CA TRP A 4 -18.17 2.82 -9.33
C TRP A 4 -16.99 3.44 -10.12
N ASP A 5 -17.03 4.78 -10.25
CA ASP A 5 -15.99 5.55 -10.95
C ASP A 5 -15.05 6.18 -9.92
N TYR A 6 -13.89 5.58 -9.73
CA TYR A 6 -12.87 6.06 -8.81
C TYR A 6 -12.30 7.44 -9.21
N ARG A 7 -12.32 7.79 -10.52
CA ARG A 7 -11.83 9.09 -10.99
C ARG A 7 -12.75 10.21 -10.51
N ALA A 8 -14.05 10.05 -10.72
CA ALA A 8 -15.06 10.96 -10.20
C ALA A 8 -14.99 11.08 -8.67
N TYR A 9 -14.74 9.96 -7.98
CA TYR A 9 -14.57 9.92 -6.54
C TYR A 9 -13.38 10.77 -6.07
N TYR A 10 -12.19 10.63 -6.69
CA TYR A 10 -11.02 11.44 -6.35
C TYR A 10 -11.18 12.92 -6.68
N VAL A 11 -11.87 13.25 -7.75
CA VAL A 11 -12.16 14.64 -8.12
C VAL A 11 -13.16 15.29 -7.15
N ALA A 12 -14.17 14.55 -6.72
CA ALA A 12 -15.24 15.06 -5.87
C ALA A 12 -14.84 15.31 -4.41
N HIS A 13 -13.92 14.50 -3.85
CA HIS A 13 -13.59 14.51 -2.44
C HIS A 13 -12.28 15.25 -2.14
N LEU A 14 -12.24 15.95 -1.00
CA LEU A 14 -11.00 16.55 -0.49
C LEU A 14 -10.03 15.48 0.01
N PRO A 15 -8.71 15.75 0.02
CA PRO A 15 -7.71 14.80 0.52
C PRO A 15 -7.99 14.28 1.94
N SER A 16 -8.46 15.13 2.85
CA SER A 16 -8.83 14.73 4.21
C SER A 16 -9.95 13.68 4.24
N THR A 17 -10.95 13.83 3.36
CA THR A 17 -12.04 12.87 3.23
C THR A 17 -11.55 11.55 2.65
N LEU A 18 -10.69 11.60 1.63
CA LEU A 18 -10.09 10.40 1.02
C LEU A 18 -9.26 9.61 2.04
N ILE A 19 -8.48 10.32 2.86
CA ILE A 19 -7.68 9.72 3.95
C ILE A 19 -8.58 9.06 4.99
N GLU A 20 -9.63 9.74 5.41
CA GLU A 20 -10.57 9.19 6.39
C GLU A 20 -11.31 7.95 5.85
N HIS A 21 -11.71 7.96 4.57
CA HIS A 21 -12.30 6.78 3.93
C HIS A 21 -11.30 5.62 3.88
N SER A 22 -10.04 5.89 3.52
CA SER A 22 -8.98 4.88 3.52
C SER A 22 -8.77 4.26 4.91
N ARG A 23 -8.73 5.08 5.95
CA ARG A 23 -8.61 4.60 7.34
C ARG A 23 -9.75 3.66 7.73
N ARG A 24 -11.00 4.03 7.41
CA ARG A 24 -12.19 3.21 7.67
C ARG A 24 -12.17 1.91 6.87
N GLU A 25 -11.71 1.98 5.62
CA GLU A 25 -11.57 0.78 4.78
C GLU A 25 -10.55 -0.20 5.36
N HIS A 26 -9.37 0.27 5.78
CA HIS A 26 -8.36 -0.58 6.44
C HIS A 26 -8.95 -1.26 7.69
N GLN A 27 -9.62 -0.49 8.56
CA GLN A 27 -10.24 -1.03 9.76
C GLN A 27 -11.33 -2.07 9.46
N ALA A 28 -12.16 -1.82 8.43
CA ALA A 28 -13.23 -2.73 8.05
C ALA A 28 -12.74 -4.03 7.41
N LEU A 29 -11.64 -3.98 6.65
CA LEU A 29 -11.05 -5.14 5.97
C LEU A 29 -10.15 -5.98 6.87
N TRP A 30 -9.58 -5.40 7.91
CA TRP A 30 -8.62 -6.08 8.78
C TRP A 30 -9.09 -7.44 9.33
N PRO A 31 -10.33 -7.62 9.83
CA PRO A 31 -10.77 -8.92 10.32
C PRO A 31 -10.71 -10.03 9.26
N ALA A 32 -11.01 -9.71 8.00
CA ALA A 32 -10.93 -10.67 6.90
C ALA A 32 -9.47 -10.98 6.55
N ILE A 33 -8.59 -9.97 6.50
CA ILE A 33 -7.16 -10.13 6.27
C ILE A 33 -6.55 -11.01 7.37
N ALA A 34 -6.83 -10.72 8.62
CA ALA A 34 -6.34 -11.49 9.77
C ALA A 34 -6.80 -12.95 9.70
N ALA A 35 -8.06 -13.21 9.31
CA ALA A 35 -8.57 -14.58 9.15
C ALA A 35 -7.80 -15.35 8.08
N VAL A 36 -7.46 -14.72 6.94
CA VAL A 36 -6.63 -15.33 5.90
C VAL A 36 -5.23 -15.64 6.42
N ILE A 37 -4.58 -14.68 7.11
CA ILE A 37 -3.26 -14.87 7.71
C ILE A 37 -3.29 -16.07 8.66
N HIS A 38 -4.22 -16.10 9.60
CA HIS A 38 -4.32 -17.18 10.58
C HIS A 38 -4.57 -18.55 9.94
N ALA A 39 -5.43 -18.62 8.91
CA ALA A 39 -5.67 -19.87 8.19
C ALA A 39 -4.38 -20.41 7.56
N HIS A 40 -3.57 -19.56 6.92
CA HIS A 40 -2.32 -19.97 6.31
C HIS A 40 -1.24 -20.33 7.33
N LEU A 41 -1.20 -19.65 8.47
CA LEU A 41 -0.26 -20.00 9.55
C LEU A 41 -0.59 -21.33 10.23
N GLN A 42 -1.85 -21.78 10.21
CA GLN A 42 -2.27 -22.99 10.91
C GLN A 42 -2.21 -24.25 10.05
N TRP A 43 -2.64 -24.20 8.79
CA TRP A 43 -2.89 -25.43 8.02
C TRP A 43 -2.77 -25.30 6.50
N ALA A 44 -2.65 -24.11 5.97
CA ALA A 44 -2.47 -23.93 4.53
C ALA A 44 -0.99 -23.79 4.16
N GLY A 45 -0.68 -23.92 2.86
CA GLY A 45 0.66 -23.66 2.36
C GLY A 45 1.05 -22.18 2.44
N PRO A 46 2.30 -21.84 2.10
CA PRO A 46 2.77 -20.46 2.12
C PRO A 46 1.95 -19.56 1.19
N VAL A 47 1.71 -18.34 1.62
CA VAL A 47 0.97 -17.31 0.87
C VAL A 47 1.74 -16.00 0.92
N ILE A 48 1.67 -15.25 -0.17
CA ILE A 48 2.08 -13.85 -0.22
C ILE A 48 0.80 -13.02 -0.26
N LEU A 49 0.62 -12.16 0.72
CA LEU A 49 -0.44 -11.15 0.74
C LEU A 49 0.20 -9.81 0.42
N GLU A 50 -0.36 -9.11 -0.54
CA GLU A 50 0.09 -7.77 -0.89
C GLU A 50 -1.11 -6.82 -0.92
N GLY A 51 -0.87 -5.56 -0.64
CA GLY A 51 -1.88 -4.53 -0.75
C GLY A 51 -1.66 -3.38 0.24
N TRP A 52 -2.12 -2.22 -0.17
CA TRP A 52 -2.05 -1.00 0.62
C TRP A 52 -2.96 -1.00 1.86
N GLN A 53 -3.86 -1.99 1.98
CA GLN A 53 -4.71 -2.20 3.15
C GLN A 53 -4.00 -2.96 4.30
N LEU A 54 -2.79 -3.46 4.06
CA LEU A 54 -2.00 -4.10 5.10
C LEU A 54 -1.44 -3.01 6.04
N ASP A 55 -2.05 -2.90 7.22
CA ASP A 55 -1.62 -1.95 8.23
C ASP A 55 -0.47 -2.55 9.06
N PRO A 56 0.69 -1.87 9.17
CA PRO A 56 1.85 -2.40 9.89
C PRO A 56 1.59 -2.69 11.37
N GLU A 57 0.81 -1.87 12.06
CA GLU A 57 0.48 -2.09 13.48
C GLU A 57 -0.39 -3.33 13.64
N CYS A 58 -1.37 -3.49 12.75
CA CYS A 58 -2.23 -4.66 12.73
C CYS A 58 -1.47 -5.95 12.39
N VAL A 59 -0.57 -5.92 11.41
CA VAL A 59 0.25 -7.08 11.03
C VAL A 59 1.19 -7.47 12.17
N ARG A 60 1.83 -6.51 12.85
CA ARG A 60 2.70 -6.78 14.03
C ARG A 60 1.94 -7.41 15.19
N ALA A 61 0.66 -7.11 15.36
CA ALA A 61 -0.17 -7.73 16.40
C ALA A 61 -0.35 -9.24 16.17
N VAL A 62 -0.12 -9.73 14.95
CA VAL A 62 -0.12 -11.16 14.65
C VAL A 62 1.28 -11.72 14.94
N THR A 63 1.50 -12.15 16.18
CA THR A 63 2.79 -12.70 16.60
C THR A 63 2.90 -14.15 16.16
N HIS A 64 3.70 -14.42 15.11
CA HIS A 64 3.97 -15.77 14.64
C HIS A 64 5.35 -15.86 13.99
N PRO A 65 6.17 -16.90 14.30
CA PRO A 65 7.56 -17.00 13.82
C PRO A 65 7.69 -17.18 12.30
N GLN A 66 6.65 -17.66 11.62
CA GLN A 66 6.63 -17.84 10.17
C GLN A 66 6.07 -16.61 9.42
N LEU A 67 5.49 -15.64 10.13
CA LEU A 67 5.02 -14.41 9.51
C LEU A 67 6.22 -13.49 9.24
N ARG A 68 6.36 -13.06 8.01
CA ARG A 68 7.33 -12.07 7.57
C ARG A 68 6.60 -10.92 6.90
N ALA A 69 7.01 -9.70 7.17
CA ALA A 69 6.47 -8.51 6.51
C ALA A 69 7.60 -7.66 5.96
N CYS A 70 7.32 -7.02 4.82
CA CYS A 70 8.21 -6.07 4.18
C CYS A 70 7.38 -4.89 3.69
N TRP A 71 7.81 -3.69 4.00
CA TRP A 71 7.11 -2.45 3.65
C TRP A 71 7.88 -1.69 2.58
N LEU A 72 7.18 -1.29 1.51
CA LEU A 72 7.76 -0.51 0.43
C LEU A 72 7.44 0.97 0.64
N LEU A 73 8.47 1.77 0.90
CA LEU A 73 8.37 3.23 0.96
C LEU A 73 8.82 3.82 -0.37
N VAL A 74 7.89 4.36 -1.13
CA VAL A 74 8.17 4.94 -2.44
C VAL A 74 8.46 6.43 -2.29
N HIS A 75 9.59 6.89 -2.83
CA HIS A 75 9.93 8.30 -2.82
C HIS A 75 8.87 9.15 -3.54
N ASP A 76 8.51 10.29 -2.99
CA ASP A 76 7.42 11.15 -3.50
C ASP A 76 7.57 11.53 -4.98
N THR A 77 8.80 11.82 -5.41
CA THR A 77 9.08 12.13 -6.82
C THR A 77 8.82 10.94 -7.74
N VAL A 78 9.06 9.71 -7.25
CA VAL A 78 8.79 8.48 -8.00
C VAL A 78 7.30 8.21 -8.09
N LEU A 79 6.56 8.40 -6.99
CA LEU A 79 5.09 8.29 -6.97
C LEU A 79 4.46 9.23 -7.99
N GLU A 80 4.86 10.51 -7.97
CA GLU A 80 4.33 11.51 -8.89
C GLU A 80 4.70 11.23 -10.34
N ALA A 81 5.97 10.89 -10.60
CA ALA A 81 6.44 10.57 -11.95
C ALA A 81 5.71 9.36 -12.54
N ARG A 82 5.55 8.27 -11.76
CA ARG A 82 4.83 7.07 -12.19
C ARG A 82 3.35 7.35 -12.44
N LEU A 83 2.70 8.08 -11.54
CA LEU A 83 1.30 8.44 -11.70
C LEU A 83 1.09 9.29 -12.97
N ARG A 84 1.95 10.29 -13.22
CA ARG A 84 1.86 11.13 -14.42
C ARG A 84 2.16 10.38 -15.70
N ALA A 85 3.01 9.36 -15.66
CA ALA A 85 3.33 8.51 -16.81
C ALA A 85 2.19 7.53 -17.15
N ASP A 86 1.40 7.10 -16.18
CA ASP A 86 0.26 6.19 -16.39
C ASP A 86 -1.00 6.95 -16.81
N THR A 87 -0.99 7.42 -18.05
CA THR A 87 -2.12 8.20 -18.60
C THR A 87 -3.41 7.38 -18.70
N ALA A 88 -3.32 6.06 -18.82
CA ALA A 88 -4.49 5.17 -18.87
C ALA A 88 -5.24 5.18 -17.53
N PHE A 89 -4.53 5.34 -16.41
CA PHE A 89 -5.11 5.34 -15.08
C PHE A 89 -6.11 6.48 -14.86
N TYR A 90 -5.88 7.66 -15.43
CA TYR A 90 -6.77 8.81 -15.32
C TYR A 90 -7.45 9.21 -16.63
N GLN A 91 -7.40 8.36 -17.66
CA GLN A 91 -8.10 8.59 -18.91
C GLN A 91 -9.62 8.75 -18.68
N GLY A 92 -10.20 9.83 -19.23
CA GLY A 92 -11.62 10.18 -19.02
C GLY A 92 -11.91 10.95 -17.74
N CYS A 93 -10.88 11.27 -16.95
CA CYS A 93 -11.04 12.14 -15.78
C CYS A 93 -11.44 13.57 -16.19
N THR A 94 -12.40 14.15 -15.50
CA THR A 94 -12.91 15.51 -15.78
C THR A 94 -11.94 16.62 -15.34
N ASP A 95 -11.09 16.35 -14.34
CA ASP A 95 -10.07 17.28 -13.82
C ASP A 95 -8.84 16.46 -13.41
N VAL A 96 -7.92 16.26 -14.35
CA VAL A 96 -6.73 15.42 -14.20
C VAL A 96 -5.80 15.96 -13.12
N GLU A 97 -5.54 17.26 -13.09
CA GLU A 97 -4.62 17.84 -12.10
C GLU A 97 -5.17 17.77 -10.67
N ARG A 98 -6.47 17.93 -10.51
CA ARG A 98 -7.13 17.73 -9.21
C ARG A 98 -7.10 16.27 -8.79
N PHE A 99 -7.36 15.36 -9.72
CA PHE A 99 -7.25 13.92 -9.47
C PHE A 99 -5.84 13.55 -9.00
N ILE A 100 -4.79 13.94 -9.76
CA ILE A 100 -3.39 13.65 -9.43
C ILE A 100 -3.04 14.19 -8.04
N ARG A 101 -3.36 15.47 -7.78
CA ARG A 101 -3.07 16.11 -6.49
C ARG A 101 -3.73 15.37 -5.32
N HIS A 102 -5.01 14.99 -5.45
CA HIS A 102 -5.75 14.31 -4.40
C HIS A 102 -5.27 12.86 -4.20
N TYR A 103 -4.98 12.15 -5.29
CA TYR A 103 -4.42 10.81 -5.26
C TYR A 103 -3.06 10.79 -4.57
N LEU A 104 -2.17 11.71 -4.94
CA LEU A 104 -0.85 11.83 -4.30
C LEU A 104 -0.96 12.19 -2.82
N ALA A 105 -1.88 13.08 -2.44
CA ALA A 105 -2.07 13.43 -1.04
C ALA A 105 -2.45 12.20 -0.18
N ARG A 106 -3.34 11.34 -0.69
CA ARG A 106 -3.67 10.07 -0.03
C ARG A 106 -2.48 9.11 -0.01
N SER A 107 -1.76 8.96 -1.12
CA SER A 107 -0.62 8.05 -1.22
C SER A 107 0.53 8.46 -0.29
N ARG A 108 0.78 9.77 -0.16
CA ARG A 108 1.74 10.32 0.81
C ARG A 108 1.33 10.01 2.25
N TRP A 109 0.03 10.13 2.57
CA TRP A 109 -0.45 9.73 3.88
C TRP A 109 -0.17 8.23 4.17
N VAL A 110 -0.35 7.33 3.20
CA VAL A 110 0.01 5.90 3.35
C VAL A 110 1.51 5.76 3.61
N ASN A 111 2.36 6.41 2.81
CA ASN A 111 3.81 6.41 3.03
C ASN A 111 4.19 6.91 4.44
N ASP A 112 3.53 7.96 4.92
CA ASP A 112 3.77 8.50 6.27
C ASP A 112 3.40 7.50 7.37
N GLN A 113 2.30 6.74 7.20
CA GLN A 113 1.94 5.66 8.13
C GLN A 113 3.00 4.56 8.12
N LEU A 114 3.42 4.10 6.94
CA LEU A 114 4.48 3.10 6.80
C LEU A 114 5.80 3.57 7.39
N SER A 115 6.17 4.83 7.16
CA SER A 115 7.41 5.42 7.70
C SER A 115 7.42 5.49 9.23
N ARG A 116 6.28 5.80 9.85
CA ARG A 116 6.14 5.79 11.32
C ARG A 116 6.23 4.37 11.88
N ALA A 117 5.60 3.43 11.20
CA ALA A 117 5.68 2.02 11.59
C ALA A 117 7.09 1.46 11.44
N ALA A 118 7.83 1.91 10.42
CA ALA A 118 9.22 1.53 10.16
C ALA A 118 10.23 1.96 11.24
N ALA A 119 9.85 2.82 12.16
CA ALA A 119 10.69 3.19 13.29
C ALA A 119 10.86 2.06 14.31
N HIS A 120 10.17 0.92 14.14
CA HIS A 120 10.34 -0.28 14.94
C HIS A 120 11.37 -1.20 14.29
N GLU A 121 12.44 -1.57 15.00
CA GLU A 121 13.57 -2.36 14.52
C GLU A 121 13.23 -3.73 13.91
N ALA A 122 12.03 -4.23 14.18
CA ALA A 122 11.56 -5.53 13.66
C ALA A 122 10.99 -5.46 12.24
N ASP A 123 10.72 -4.28 11.71
CA ASP A 123 10.07 -4.13 10.42
C ASP A 123 11.10 -3.96 9.29
N LEU A 124 10.96 -4.78 8.25
CA LEU A 124 11.75 -4.65 7.04
C LEU A 124 11.15 -3.57 6.14
N VAL A 125 11.88 -2.50 5.95
CA VAL A 125 11.46 -1.39 5.09
C VAL A 125 12.41 -1.22 3.93
N LEU A 126 11.88 -1.28 2.73
CA LEU A 126 12.61 -1.05 1.49
C LEU A 126 12.25 0.32 0.91
N GLN A 127 13.24 1.19 0.83
CA GLN A 127 13.11 2.44 0.10
C GLN A 127 13.12 2.15 -1.41
N VAL A 128 12.14 2.70 -2.13
CA VAL A 128 12.01 2.60 -3.58
C VAL A 128 12.28 3.97 -4.19
N GLY A 129 13.42 4.08 -4.85
CA GLY A 129 13.92 5.29 -5.49
C GLY A 129 13.68 5.32 -7.00
N PRO A 130 14.17 6.39 -7.67
CA PRO A 130 14.00 6.57 -9.13
C PRO A 130 14.74 5.51 -9.96
N GLU A 131 15.85 4.97 -9.44
CA GLU A 131 16.66 3.97 -10.13
C GLU A 131 16.14 2.53 -9.95
N ASP A 132 15.16 2.33 -9.07
CA ASP A 132 14.64 0.99 -8.79
C ASP A 132 13.66 0.53 -9.89
N THR A 133 13.96 -0.64 -10.45
CA THR A 133 13.05 -1.38 -11.34
C THR A 133 12.18 -2.34 -10.55
N VAL A 134 11.13 -2.88 -11.19
CA VAL A 134 10.30 -3.93 -10.58
C VAL A 134 11.14 -5.13 -10.16
N ASP A 135 12.09 -5.55 -11.01
CA ASP A 135 12.94 -6.72 -10.75
C ASP A 135 13.90 -6.49 -9.57
N THR A 136 14.49 -5.29 -9.47
CA THR A 136 15.37 -4.96 -8.33
C THR A 136 14.60 -4.92 -7.02
N VAL A 137 13.41 -4.33 -7.01
CA VAL A 137 12.55 -4.31 -5.81
C VAL A 137 12.09 -5.71 -5.45
N ALA A 138 11.62 -6.52 -6.41
CA ALA A 138 11.20 -7.90 -6.17
C ALA A 138 12.34 -8.73 -5.59
N THR A 139 13.55 -8.63 -6.14
CA THR A 139 14.74 -9.33 -5.63
C THR A 139 15.02 -8.97 -4.17
N ARG A 140 14.99 -7.66 -3.84
CA ARG A 140 15.19 -7.19 -2.46
C ARG A 140 14.09 -7.67 -1.52
N CYS A 141 12.83 -7.68 -1.96
CA CYS A 141 11.73 -8.25 -1.18
C CYS A 141 11.96 -9.73 -0.88
N MET A 142 12.34 -10.51 -1.89
CA MET A 142 12.60 -11.95 -1.71
C MET A 142 13.76 -12.19 -0.74
N GLN A 143 14.84 -11.45 -0.82
CA GLN A 143 15.95 -11.54 0.13
C GLN A 143 15.55 -11.22 1.56
N CYS A 144 14.63 -10.27 1.74
CA CYS A 144 14.11 -9.89 3.06
C CYS A 144 13.15 -10.94 3.63
N LEU A 145 12.26 -11.48 2.80
CA LEU A 145 11.21 -12.40 3.23
C LEU A 145 11.71 -13.85 3.36
N TRP A 146 12.71 -14.23 2.56
CA TRP A 146 13.36 -15.54 2.56
C TRP A 146 14.89 -15.41 2.68
N PRO A 147 15.40 -15.00 3.85
CA PRO A 147 16.82 -15.09 4.08
C PRO A 147 17.22 -16.57 4.05
N GLY A 148 18.08 -16.96 3.07
CA GLY A 148 18.53 -18.32 2.83
C GLY A 148 19.22 -18.95 4.04
#